data_243530f0861e2c368487c7c75606451d
#
_entry.id   243530f0861e2c368487c7c75606451d
#
_cell.length_a   1.000
_cell.length_b   1.000
_cell.length_c   1.000
_cell.angle_alpha   90.00
_cell.angle_beta   90.00
_cell.angle_gamma   90.00
#
_symmetry.space_group_name_H-M   'P 1'
#
loop_
_entity.id
_entity.type
_entity.pdbx_description
1 polymer ?
#
loop_
_entity_poly.entity_id
_entity_poly.type
_entity_poly.pdbx_seq_one_letter_code
_entity_poly.pdbx_strand_id
1 'polypeptide(L)'
;MDLFHFQEESPGAVFWHKKGWNLFQSLISFIRNTQLKAGYQEVNTPEILDRSLWEKSGHWEKFKDYMYTTETPDERTFAIKPMNCPGHCQIYNQGLKSYKDLPIKISEFGKVHRYEPSGSLHGLMRVRGFTQDDAHIFCTEDQVTDCLLYTSDAADDASS
;
A
#
# COMPACT_ATOMS: atom_id res chain seq x y z
N MET A 1 22.05 -3.64 16.91
CA MET A 1 21.57 -2.24 16.78
C MET A 1 20.17 -2.18 17.33
N ASP A 2 19.88 -1.13 18.10
CA ASP A 2 18.55 -0.96 18.69
C ASP A 2 17.62 -0.21 17.71
N LEU A 3 17.11 -0.93 16.71
CA LEU A 3 16.29 -0.38 15.63
C LEU A 3 14.81 -0.64 15.82
N PHE A 4 14.45 -1.82 16.28
CA PHE A 4 13.05 -2.27 16.47
C PHE A 4 12.99 -3.48 17.39
N HIS A 5 11.78 -3.82 17.84
CA HIS A 5 11.48 -5.11 18.50
C HIS A 5 10.10 -5.61 18.12
N PHE A 6 9.83 -6.86 18.45
CA PHE A 6 8.52 -7.49 18.43
C PHE A 6 8.10 -7.85 19.85
N GLN A 7 6.81 -7.88 20.13
CA GLN A 7 6.27 -8.29 21.42
C GLN A 7 4.94 -9.01 21.27
N GLU A 8 4.51 -9.71 22.33
CA GLU A 8 3.36 -10.62 22.30
C GLU A 8 2.02 -9.91 22.11
N GLU A 9 1.90 -8.66 22.57
CA GLU A 9 0.66 -7.89 22.47
C GLU A 9 0.34 -7.46 21.02
N SER A 10 1.33 -7.54 20.13
CA SER A 10 1.15 -7.23 18.71
C SER A 10 2.00 -8.15 17.83
N PRO A 11 1.65 -9.45 17.76
CA PRO A 11 2.46 -10.43 17.05
C PRO A 11 2.49 -10.13 15.55
N GLY A 12 3.70 -10.02 15.00
CA GLY A 12 3.90 -9.69 13.59
C GLY A 12 3.76 -8.20 13.25
N ALA A 13 3.72 -7.31 14.25
CA ALA A 13 3.83 -5.87 14.05
C ALA A 13 5.13 -5.34 14.67
N VAL A 14 5.74 -4.36 14.02
CA VAL A 14 7.05 -3.85 14.37
C VAL A 14 6.93 -2.62 15.25
N PHE A 15 7.60 -2.65 16.40
CA PHE A 15 7.80 -1.48 17.25
C PHE A 15 9.12 -0.80 16.87
N TRP A 16 9.04 0.29 16.15
CA TRP A 16 10.21 1.02 15.68
C TRP A 16 10.79 1.91 16.78
N HIS A 17 12.08 1.73 17.10
CA HIS A 17 12.80 2.62 17.98
C HIS A 17 13.30 3.86 17.23
N LYS A 18 13.75 4.87 17.95
CA LYS A 18 14.16 6.15 17.37
C LYS A 18 15.13 6.02 16.19
N LYS A 19 16.16 5.17 16.32
CA LYS A 19 17.16 4.98 15.26
C LYS A 19 16.55 4.27 14.04
N GLY A 20 15.74 3.22 14.27
CA GLY A 20 15.05 2.49 13.23
C GLY A 20 14.02 3.36 12.51
N TRP A 21 13.26 4.15 13.28
CA TRP A 21 12.30 5.07 12.71
C TRP A 21 12.94 6.17 11.86
N ASN A 22 14.08 6.73 12.29
CA ASN A 22 14.83 7.70 11.49
C ASN A 22 15.31 7.10 10.16
N LEU A 23 15.84 5.87 10.19
CA LEU A 23 16.24 5.15 8.97
C LEU A 23 15.04 4.93 8.05
N PHE A 24 13.92 4.46 8.61
CA PHE A 24 12.67 4.26 7.87
C PHE A 24 12.18 5.54 7.19
N GLN A 25 12.18 6.67 7.90
CA GLN A 25 11.79 7.97 7.33
C GLN A 25 12.76 8.46 6.23
N SER A 26 14.06 8.15 6.36
CA SER A 26 15.05 8.48 5.33
C SER A 26 14.78 7.70 4.04
N LEU A 27 14.42 6.42 4.15
CA LEU A 27 14.04 5.59 2.99
C LEU A 27 12.75 6.12 2.33
N ILE A 28 11.72 6.42 3.12
CA ILE A 28 10.48 7.02 2.60
C ILE A 28 10.78 8.34 1.88
N SER A 29 11.60 9.20 2.46
CA SER A 29 11.95 10.49 1.86
C SER A 29 12.69 10.31 0.52
N PHE A 30 13.60 9.36 0.44
CA PHE A 30 14.32 9.04 -0.79
C PHE A 30 13.35 8.57 -1.88
N ILE A 31 12.51 7.59 -1.59
CA ILE A 31 11.55 7.02 -2.54
C ILE A 31 10.52 8.08 -2.96
N ARG A 32 9.99 8.85 -2.01
CA ARG A 32 9.05 9.95 -2.30
C ARG A 32 9.62 10.94 -3.30
N ASN A 33 10.86 11.37 -3.12
CA ASN A 33 11.52 12.28 -4.03
C ASN A 33 11.71 11.67 -5.43
N THR A 34 12.01 10.39 -5.50
CA THR A 34 12.14 9.65 -6.77
C THR A 34 10.79 9.58 -7.49
N GLN A 35 9.73 9.20 -6.78
CA GLN A 35 8.38 9.12 -7.33
C GLN A 35 7.86 10.48 -7.81
N LEU A 36 8.08 11.56 -7.04
CA LEU A 36 7.69 12.91 -7.44
C LEU A 36 8.38 13.36 -8.74
N LYS A 37 9.69 13.09 -8.88
CA LYS A 37 10.43 13.34 -10.12
C LYS A 37 9.90 12.54 -11.30
N ALA A 38 9.41 11.32 -11.05
CA ALA A 38 8.80 10.44 -12.04
C ALA A 38 7.34 10.80 -12.37
N GLY A 39 6.80 11.88 -11.79
CA GLY A 39 5.45 12.37 -12.05
C GLY A 39 4.34 11.63 -11.31
N TYR A 40 4.67 10.89 -10.24
CA TYR A 40 3.65 10.29 -9.39
C TYR A 40 3.03 11.32 -8.45
N GLN A 41 1.73 11.19 -8.24
CA GLN A 41 0.96 11.97 -7.29
C GLN A 41 0.78 11.15 -6.01
N GLU A 42 1.37 11.62 -4.92
CA GLU A 42 1.21 10.94 -3.62
C GLU A 42 -0.20 11.18 -3.08
N VAL A 43 -0.85 10.10 -2.69
CA VAL A 43 -2.19 10.08 -2.10
C VAL A 43 -2.16 9.35 -0.76
N ASN A 44 -3.26 9.43 -0.01
CA ASN A 44 -3.45 8.64 1.20
C ASN A 44 -4.89 8.16 1.25
N THR A 45 -5.08 6.85 1.37
CA THR A 45 -6.39 6.22 1.47
C THR A 45 -6.68 5.74 2.89
N PRO A 46 -7.95 5.73 3.34
CA PRO A 46 -8.32 5.27 4.66
C PRO A 46 -7.81 3.85 4.95
N GLU A 47 -7.36 3.60 6.18
CA GLU A 47 -6.92 2.27 6.62
C GLU A 47 -8.10 1.33 6.89
N ILE A 48 -9.23 1.87 7.37
CA ILE A 48 -10.43 1.11 7.71
C ILE A 48 -11.51 1.45 6.69
N LEU A 49 -12.02 0.42 6.01
CA LEU A 49 -12.97 0.54 4.93
C LEU A 49 -14.13 -0.45 5.10
N ASP A 50 -15.31 -0.03 4.68
CA ASP A 50 -16.51 -0.87 4.73
C ASP A 50 -16.35 -2.14 3.87
N ARG A 51 -16.88 -3.25 4.35
CA ARG A 51 -16.85 -4.55 3.68
C ARG A 51 -17.35 -4.49 2.23
N SER A 52 -18.33 -3.65 1.95
CA SER A 52 -18.93 -3.53 0.60
C SER A 52 -17.92 -3.13 -0.47
N LEU A 53 -16.84 -2.39 -0.13
CA LEU A 53 -15.77 -2.07 -1.07
C LEU A 53 -14.98 -3.32 -1.48
N TRP A 54 -14.72 -4.20 -0.52
CA TRP A 54 -13.99 -5.44 -0.73
C TRP A 54 -14.80 -6.45 -1.52
N GLU A 55 -16.13 -6.49 -1.31
CA GLU A 55 -17.06 -7.30 -2.11
C GLU A 55 -17.12 -6.82 -3.56
N LYS A 56 -17.31 -5.51 -3.79
CA LYS A 56 -17.37 -4.91 -5.13
C LYS A 56 -16.09 -5.12 -5.92
N SER A 57 -14.95 -5.12 -5.26
CA SER A 57 -13.64 -5.33 -5.89
C SER A 57 -13.25 -6.80 -6.04
N GLY A 58 -14.09 -7.74 -5.57
CA GLY A 58 -13.84 -9.18 -5.62
C GLY A 58 -12.76 -9.70 -4.67
N HIS A 59 -12.28 -8.84 -3.77
CA HIS A 59 -11.23 -9.22 -2.82
C HIS A 59 -11.79 -9.94 -1.59
N TRP A 60 -13.04 -9.69 -1.21
CA TRP A 60 -13.64 -10.31 -0.03
C TRP A 60 -13.60 -11.81 -0.08
N GLU A 61 -14.09 -12.44 -1.15
CA GLU A 61 -14.15 -13.90 -1.29
C GLU A 61 -12.77 -14.57 -1.27
N LYS A 62 -11.75 -13.87 -1.75
CA LYS A 62 -10.39 -14.42 -1.87
C LYS A 62 -9.52 -14.19 -0.64
N PHE A 63 -9.77 -13.11 0.10
CA PHE A 63 -8.83 -12.63 1.14
C PHE A 63 -9.46 -12.44 2.52
N LYS A 64 -10.78 -12.68 2.71
CA LYS A 64 -11.46 -12.45 3.99
C LYS A 64 -10.77 -13.12 5.18
N ASP A 65 -10.22 -14.33 4.98
CA ASP A 65 -9.55 -15.10 6.04
C ASP A 65 -8.20 -14.50 6.46
N TYR A 66 -7.68 -13.58 5.65
CA TYR A 66 -6.44 -12.84 5.89
C TYR A 66 -6.68 -11.35 6.23
N MET A 67 -7.93 -10.94 6.38
CA MET A 67 -8.28 -9.58 6.76
C MET A 67 -8.56 -9.47 8.25
N TYR A 68 -8.11 -8.38 8.86
CA TYR A 68 -8.62 -7.97 10.16
C TYR A 68 -9.96 -7.28 9.96
N THR A 69 -10.99 -7.80 10.61
CA THR A 69 -12.36 -7.26 10.53
C THR A 69 -12.82 -6.79 11.89
N THR A 70 -13.70 -5.81 11.91
CA THR A 70 -14.38 -5.32 13.11
C THR A 70 -15.84 -5.04 12.79
N GLU A 71 -16.69 -5.18 13.80
CA GLU A 71 -18.10 -4.82 13.72
C GLU A 71 -18.34 -3.56 14.55
N THR A 72 -19.14 -2.66 14.02
CA THR A 72 -19.54 -1.43 14.70
C THR A 72 -20.90 -1.62 15.39
N PRO A 73 -21.26 -0.76 16.38
CA PRO A 73 -22.54 -0.87 17.09
C PRO A 73 -23.79 -0.81 16.20
N ASP A 74 -23.68 -0.27 15.00
CA ASP A 74 -24.72 -0.24 13.96
C ASP A 74 -24.70 -1.46 13.01
N GLU A 75 -24.06 -2.55 13.46
CA GLU A 75 -23.99 -3.85 12.76
C GLU A 75 -23.32 -3.79 11.38
N ARG A 76 -22.43 -2.81 11.16
CA ARG A 76 -21.64 -2.75 9.95
C ARG A 76 -20.28 -3.45 10.15
N THR A 77 -19.87 -4.20 9.14
CA THR A 77 -18.55 -4.84 9.12
C THR A 77 -17.55 -3.96 8.37
N PHE A 78 -16.45 -3.64 9.02
CA PHE A 78 -15.32 -2.96 8.43
C PHE A 78 -14.10 -3.88 8.38
N ALA A 79 -13.22 -3.66 7.43
CA ALA A 79 -11.94 -4.34 7.35
C ALA A 79 -10.79 -3.33 7.33
N ILE A 80 -9.69 -3.70 8.00
CA ILE A 80 -8.43 -2.98 7.85
C ILE A 80 -7.83 -3.37 6.51
N LYS A 81 -7.44 -2.41 5.70
CA LYS A 81 -6.98 -2.67 4.32
C LYS A 81 -5.77 -3.61 4.27
N PRO A 82 -5.85 -4.72 3.52
CA PRO A 82 -4.71 -5.60 3.26
C PRO A 82 -3.88 -5.13 2.05
N MET A 83 -4.39 -4.16 1.28
CA MET A 83 -3.80 -3.58 0.08
C MET A 83 -4.42 -2.21 -0.22
N ASN A 84 -3.76 -1.42 -1.06
CA ASN A 84 -4.20 -0.05 -1.40
C ASN A 84 -5.02 0.02 -2.69
N CYS A 85 -4.97 -1.02 -3.55
CA CYS A 85 -5.57 -1.01 -4.89
C CYS A 85 -7.03 -0.53 -4.94
N PRO A 86 -7.97 -1.04 -4.13
CA PRO A 86 -9.35 -0.58 -4.18
C PRO A 86 -9.50 0.89 -3.80
N GLY A 87 -8.68 1.39 -2.86
CA GLY A 87 -8.66 2.80 -2.47
C GLY A 87 -8.19 3.71 -3.62
N HIS A 88 -7.15 3.33 -4.32
CA HIS A 88 -6.65 4.06 -5.49
C HIS A 88 -7.69 4.09 -6.62
N CYS A 89 -8.41 2.98 -6.86
CA CYS A 89 -9.52 2.96 -7.81
C CYS A 89 -10.64 3.92 -7.40
N GLN A 90 -10.93 4.07 -6.10
CA GLN A 90 -11.92 5.04 -5.64
C GLN A 90 -11.48 6.48 -5.90
N ILE A 91 -10.20 6.81 -5.69
CA ILE A 91 -9.64 8.13 -6.03
C ILE A 91 -9.73 8.36 -7.55
N TYR A 92 -9.33 7.37 -8.35
CA TYR A 92 -9.43 7.48 -9.81
C TYR A 92 -10.86 7.71 -10.29
N ASN A 93 -11.85 7.08 -9.65
CA ASN A 93 -13.26 7.20 -10.02
C ASN A 93 -13.90 8.53 -9.60
N GLN A 94 -13.19 9.41 -8.87
CA GLN A 94 -13.72 10.72 -8.52
C GLN A 94 -13.64 11.69 -9.71
N GLY A 95 -14.78 12.33 -10.01
CA GLY A 95 -14.88 13.32 -11.09
C GLY A 95 -14.85 12.73 -12.50
N LEU A 96 -15.06 13.60 -13.47
CA LEU A 96 -14.97 13.26 -14.90
C LEU A 96 -13.50 13.29 -15.31
N LYS A 97 -13.05 12.23 -15.97
CA LYS A 97 -11.71 12.13 -16.55
C LYS A 97 -11.81 11.91 -18.06
N SER A 98 -10.91 12.52 -18.79
CA SER A 98 -10.75 12.32 -20.23
C SER A 98 -9.59 11.34 -20.47
N TYR A 99 -9.62 10.63 -21.59
CA TYR A 99 -8.46 9.85 -22.05
C TYR A 99 -7.19 10.72 -22.23
N LYS A 100 -7.35 12.03 -22.39
CA LYS A 100 -6.24 13.00 -22.49
C LYS A 100 -5.53 13.26 -21.16
N ASP A 101 -6.16 12.88 -20.03
CA ASP A 101 -5.58 13.00 -18.70
C ASP A 101 -4.65 11.82 -18.37
N LEU A 102 -4.66 10.78 -19.21
CA LEU A 102 -3.85 9.57 -19.03
C LEU A 102 -2.45 9.72 -19.64
N PRO A 103 -1.42 9.12 -19.06
CA PRO A 103 -1.47 8.26 -17.88
C PRO A 103 -1.56 9.05 -16.56
N ILE A 104 -2.35 8.55 -15.61
CA ILE A 104 -2.39 9.05 -14.24
C ILE A 104 -1.59 8.10 -13.36
N LYS A 105 -0.58 8.62 -12.67
CA LYS A 105 0.30 7.87 -11.78
C LYS A 105 0.02 8.27 -10.34
N ILE A 106 -0.40 7.31 -9.52
CA ILE A 106 -0.72 7.52 -8.10
C ILE A 106 0.21 6.66 -7.26
N SER A 107 0.78 7.23 -6.19
CA SER A 107 1.60 6.49 -5.23
C SER A 107 1.10 6.71 -3.80
N GLU A 108 1.35 5.74 -2.92
CA GLU A 108 0.98 5.80 -1.51
C GLU A 108 1.98 5.02 -0.66
N PHE A 109 2.42 5.63 0.44
CA PHE A 109 3.05 4.88 1.52
C PHE A 109 1.95 4.32 2.42
N GLY A 110 1.24 3.34 1.89
CA GLY A 110 0.04 2.79 2.51
C GLY A 110 0.35 1.80 3.62
N LYS A 111 -0.18 2.07 4.82
CA LYS A 111 -0.09 1.12 5.92
C LYS A 111 -1.17 0.05 5.77
N VAL A 112 -0.75 -1.19 5.63
CA VAL A 112 -1.62 -2.34 5.38
C VAL A 112 -1.43 -3.41 6.45
N HIS A 113 -2.48 -4.21 6.67
CA HIS A 113 -2.44 -5.28 7.65
C HIS A 113 -3.00 -6.56 7.03
N ARG A 114 -2.30 -7.67 7.26
CA ARG A 114 -2.70 -9.01 6.82
C ARG A 114 -2.62 -9.97 7.99
N TYR A 115 -3.67 -10.74 8.22
CA TYR A 115 -3.68 -11.79 9.23
C TYR A 115 -2.87 -12.99 8.71
N GLU A 116 -1.56 -12.87 8.75
CA GLU A 116 -0.65 -13.97 8.41
C GLU A 116 -0.66 -15.01 9.53
N PRO A 117 -0.71 -16.32 9.21
CA PRO A 117 -0.58 -17.37 10.21
C PRO A 117 0.72 -17.22 11.02
N SER A 118 0.66 -17.49 12.32
CA SER A 118 1.81 -17.31 13.22
C SER A 118 3.06 -18.08 12.78
N GLY A 119 2.89 -19.28 12.23
CA GLY A 119 3.98 -20.11 11.72
C GLY A 119 4.66 -19.57 10.44
N SER A 120 4.09 -18.56 9.77
CA SER A 120 4.66 -17.95 8.59
C SER A 120 5.41 -16.65 8.88
N LEU A 121 5.33 -16.13 10.10
CA LEU A 121 6.02 -14.89 10.47
C LEU A 121 7.53 -15.08 10.48
N HIS A 122 8.27 -14.11 9.89
CA HIS A 122 9.71 -14.21 9.75
C HIS A 122 10.39 -12.84 9.81
N GLY A 123 10.82 -12.42 11.00
CA GLY A 123 11.50 -11.14 11.21
C GLY A 123 10.77 -9.97 10.54
N LEU A 124 11.49 -9.14 9.80
CA LEU A 124 10.90 -8.07 8.97
C LEU A 124 10.42 -8.56 7.59
N MET A 125 10.77 -9.79 7.20
CA MET A 125 10.46 -10.29 5.86
C MET A 125 8.99 -10.69 5.71
N ARG A 126 8.34 -11.14 6.78
CA ARG A 126 6.94 -11.47 6.79
C ARG A 126 6.28 -11.07 8.10
N VAL A 127 5.53 -10.01 8.06
CA VAL A 127 4.88 -9.35 9.19
C VAL A 127 3.37 -9.20 8.94
N ARG A 128 2.62 -8.87 9.97
CA ARG A 128 1.16 -8.64 9.87
C ARG A 128 0.80 -7.19 9.61
N GLY A 129 1.66 -6.26 9.99
CA GLY A 129 1.47 -4.81 9.75
C GLY A 129 2.72 -4.21 9.13
N PHE A 130 2.58 -3.59 7.96
CA PHE A 130 3.71 -2.99 7.23
C PHE A 130 3.25 -1.84 6.36
N THR A 131 4.20 -1.01 5.95
CA THR A 131 3.98 0.07 4.99
C THR A 131 4.44 -0.39 3.62
N GLN A 132 3.56 -0.29 2.63
CA GLN A 132 3.90 -0.51 1.24
C GLN A 132 4.29 0.81 0.59
N ASP A 133 5.38 0.81 -0.14
CA ASP A 133 5.64 1.73 -1.24
C ASP A 133 4.85 1.20 -2.43
N ASP A 134 3.62 1.69 -2.59
CA ASP A 134 2.68 1.18 -3.58
C ASP A 134 2.34 2.23 -4.62
N ALA A 135 2.20 1.80 -5.87
CA ALA A 135 1.88 2.69 -6.96
C ALA A 135 0.92 2.04 -7.96
N HIS A 136 0.03 2.85 -8.53
CA HIS A 136 -0.89 2.44 -9.58
C HIS A 136 -0.84 3.43 -10.74
N ILE A 137 -0.74 2.89 -11.95
CA ILE A 137 -0.76 3.66 -13.19
C ILE A 137 -2.05 3.34 -13.93
N PHE A 138 -2.87 4.36 -14.14
CA PHE A 138 -4.06 4.28 -14.98
C PHE A 138 -3.68 4.82 -16.35
N CYS A 139 -3.72 3.97 -17.38
CA CYS A 139 -3.27 4.33 -18.71
C CYS A 139 -4.12 3.64 -19.80
N THR A 140 -3.99 4.09 -21.02
CA THR A 140 -4.54 3.40 -22.19
C THR A 140 -3.64 2.23 -22.57
N GLU A 141 -4.15 1.29 -23.38
CA GLU A 141 -3.42 0.09 -23.76
C GLU A 141 -2.12 0.42 -24.54
N ASP A 142 -2.14 1.43 -25.38
CA ASP A 142 -0.98 1.91 -26.13
C ASP A 142 0.10 2.56 -25.24
N GLN A 143 -0.26 3.05 -24.05
CA GLN A 143 0.68 3.65 -23.10
C GLN A 143 1.36 2.64 -22.16
N VAL A 144 0.88 1.38 -22.12
CA VAL A 144 1.36 0.37 -21.16
C VAL A 144 2.87 0.14 -21.29
N THR A 145 3.36 -0.02 -22.51
CA THR A 145 4.79 -0.32 -22.75
C THR A 145 5.69 0.80 -22.23
N ASP A 146 5.38 2.04 -22.55
CA ASP A 146 6.16 3.20 -22.11
C ASP A 146 6.12 3.36 -20.57
N CYS A 147 4.96 3.13 -19.97
CA CYS A 147 4.81 3.17 -18.51
C CYS A 147 5.67 2.11 -17.80
N LEU A 148 5.76 0.89 -18.36
CA LEU A 148 6.56 -0.21 -17.80
C LEU A 148 8.06 0.01 -17.99
N LEU A 149 8.50 0.43 -19.18
CA LEU A 149 9.90 0.69 -19.45
C LEU A 149 10.46 1.79 -18.56
N TYR A 150 9.71 2.87 -18.38
CA TYR A 150 10.12 3.97 -17.51
C TYR A 150 10.29 3.55 -16.04
N THR A 151 9.46 2.62 -15.54
CA THR A 151 9.59 2.10 -14.17
C THR A 151 10.78 1.15 -14.03
N SER A 152 11.18 0.44 -15.09
CA SER A 152 12.36 -0.44 -15.11
C SER A 152 13.66 0.35 -15.10
N ASP A 153 13.77 1.38 -15.94
CA ASP A 153 14.97 2.24 -16.05
C ASP A 153 15.24 3.00 -14.74
N ALA A 154 14.18 3.42 -14.04
CA ALA A 154 14.34 4.07 -12.73
C ALA A 154 14.88 3.12 -11.64
N ALA A 155 14.72 1.80 -11.79
CA ALA A 155 15.31 0.81 -10.89
C ALA A 155 16.80 0.56 -11.19
N ASP A 156 17.22 0.66 -12.45
CA ASP A 156 18.61 0.48 -12.89
C ASP A 156 19.48 1.70 -12.54
N ASP A 157 18.96 2.92 -12.63
CA ASP A 157 19.67 4.16 -12.22
C ASP A 157 19.94 4.22 -10.71
N ALA A 158 19.17 3.51 -9.89
CA ALA A 158 19.38 3.43 -8.44
C ALA A 158 20.53 2.48 -8.04
N SER A 159 21.09 1.72 -8.99
CA SER A 159 22.15 0.74 -8.79
C SER A 159 23.54 1.19 -9.31
N SER A 160 23.69 2.44 -9.76
CA SER A 160 24.95 3.04 -10.21
C SER A 160 25.57 4.00 -9.20
#